data_7be944196feec6147aaa1510fdf8b6ed
#
_entry.id   7be944196feec6147aaa1510fdf8b6ed
#
_cell.length_a   1.000
_cell.length_b   1.000
_cell.length_c   1.000
_cell.angle_alpha   90.00
_cell.angle_beta   90.00
_cell.angle_gamma   90.00
#
_symmetry.space_group_name_H-M   'P 1'
#
loop_
_entity.id
_entity.type
_entity.pdbx_description
1 polymer ?
#
loop_
_entity_poly.entity_id
_entity_poly.type
_entity_poly.pdbx_seq_one_letter_code
_entity_poly.pdbx_strand_id
1 'polypeptide(L)'
;MLEKLRLYHTNDLHSHFENWPKIVHYIEQKRKEHLLNSEEALVFDIGDHVDRFQFVTEATFGKTNVDLLNRLHIDAAAIGNNEGITLPHEELAALYDHAEFPVIVSNLFDKHGKRPKWAVPYVMKTLENGMTMAILGVTVPYYPVYDKLDWTVTDAFEKIKEMIAEVKDRADIIILLSHLGIIDDQAAAEAFPELDVILESHTHHLLENGQMVNGVLLACAEKYGNYVGCVELVIDSKRRQIVEKKASVQNMSEWPEESKETKAFLEEKEREAEELLADEIGVLDKDAEVKWFEESALPKLLAEALQEWCGSEISMVNSGIILGPLKSGPVTKLDLHRICPHPINPVTVRLTGEDLKETILQAATEKIEQLRIKGLGFRGEVMGKMVYAGAEVQTERLDDGITDVIHITINGEHIEKDRVYTVGTLDMFTLGRLFPLIRDAEEKEFFMPEFLRDLLAWKLTQ
;
A
#
# COMPACT_ATOMS: atom_id res chain seq x y z
N MET A 1 3.71 14.50 40.04
CA MET A 1 4.42 15.54 39.27
C MET A 1 3.84 15.42 37.87
N LEU A 2 3.62 16.53 37.22
CA LEU A 2 3.17 16.48 35.83
C LEU A 2 4.39 16.37 34.93
N GLU A 3 4.40 15.36 34.06
CA GLU A 3 5.47 15.04 33.15
C GLU A 3 4.88 14.93 31.74
N LYS A 4 5.70 15.12 30.71
CA LYS A 4 5.26 15.04 29.33
C LYS A 4 5.91 13.86 28.63
N LEU A 5 5.07 13.06 27.96
CA LEU A 5 5.48 12.01 27.04
C LEU A 5 5.10 12.44 25.64
N ARG A 6 6.03 12.29 24.69
CA ARG A 6 5.83 12.59 23.27
C ARG A 6 5.83 11.30 22.47
N LEU A 7 4.80 11.12 21.66
CA LEU A 7 4.70 10.01 20.71
C LEU A 7 4.74 10.59 19.30
N TYR A 8 5.88 10.51 18.64
CA TYR A 8 6.01 10.87 17.22
C TYR A 8 5.63 9.70 16.36
N HIS A 9 5.00 9.96 15.22
CA HIS A 9 4.67 8.90 14.28
C HIS A 9 4.76 9.34 12.83
N THR A 10 5.16 8.37 11.99
CA THR A 10 5.01 8.37 10.55
C THR A 10 4.03 7.27 10.16
N ASN A 11 3.34 7.45 9.05
CA ASN A 11 2.43 6.48 8.48
C ASN A 11 2.35 6.63 6.98
N ASP A 12 2.04 5.55 6.27
CA ASP A 12 1.78 5.56 4.82
C ASP A 12 2.88 6.29 4.01
N LEU A 13 4.16 6.04 4.33
CA LEU A 13 5.26 6.63 3.57
C LEU A 13 5.23 6.19 2.10
N HIS A 14 4.80 4.95 1.84
CA HIS A 14 4.73 4.39 0.49
C HIS A 14 6.01 4.59 -0.32
N SER A 15 7.16 4.45 0.34
CA SER A 15 8.49 4.63 -0.28
C SER A 15 8.70 5.97 -1.00
N HIS A 16 7.97 7.01 -0.60
CA HIS A 16 8.22 8.38 -1.01
C HIS A 16 9.34 8.97 -0.15
N PHE A 17 10.58 8.77 -0.59
CA PHE A 17 11.77 9.12 0.20
C PHE A 17 12.16 10.60 0.15
N GLU A 18 11.49 11.43 -0.66
CA GLU A 18 11.84 12.83 -0.91
C GLU A 18 11.87 13.67 0.39
N ASN A 19 10.94 13.42 1.30
CA ASN A 19 10.86 14.11 2.58
C ASN A 19 11.57 13.35 3.72
N TRP A 20 12.01 12.12 3.51
CA TRP A 20 12.59 11.30 4.57
C TRP A 20 13.82 11.92 5.23
N PRO A 21 14.78 12.55 4.51
CA PRO A 21 15.89 13.27 5.14
C PRO A 21 15.44 14.42 6.04
N LYS A 22 14.33 15.09 5.73
CA LYS A 22 13.74 16.14 6.57
C LYS A 22 13.09 15.57 7.82
N ILE A 23 12.36 14.45 7.67
CA ILE A 23 11.74 13.71 8.79
C ILE A 23 12.81 13.30 9.80
N VAL A 24 13.90 12.69 9.32
CA VAL A 24 15.03 12.29 10.18
C VAL A 24 15.59 13.48 10.93
N HIS A 25 15.93 14.57 10.21
CA HIS A 25 16.46 15.77 10.84
C HIS A 25 15.49 16.36 11.89
N TYR A 26 14.19 16.44 11.56
CA TYR A 26 13.16 16.95 12.47
C TYR A 26 13.07 16.11 13.75
N ILE A 27 12.96 14.79 13.63
CA ILE A 27 12.83 13.89 14.78
C ILE A 27 14.09 13.92 15.65
N GLU A 28 15.29 13.94 15.05
CA GLU A 28 16.55 14.06 15.79
C GLU A 28 16.64 15.39 16.56
N GLN A 29 16.21 16.49 15.94
CA GLN A 29 16.15 17.78 16.63
C GLN A 29 15.18 17.73 17.81
N LYS A 30 13.98 17.17 17.61
CA LYS A 30 12.98 17.04 18.67
C LYS A 30 13.46 16.15 19.81
N ARG A 31 14.11 15.04 19.52
CA ARG A 31 14.73 14.20 20.56
C ARG A 31 15.76 14.97 21.41
N LYS A 32 16.61 15.79 20.77
CA LYS A 32 17.58 16.64 21.50
C LYS A 32 16.89 17.68 22.38
N GLU A 33 15.82 18.33 21.87
CA GLU A 33 15.03 19.31 22.64
C GLU A 33 14.37 18.65 23.85
N HIS A 34 13.76 17.47 23.67
CA HIS A 34 13.08 16.75 24.76
C HIS A 34 14.07 16.25 25.82
N LEU A 35 15.22 15.73 25.40
CA LEU A 35 16.28 15.32 26.33
C LEU A 35 16.75 16.48 27.23
N LEU A 36 16.91 17.70 26.66
CA LEU A 36 17.26 18.88 27.43
C LEU A 36 16.16 19.29 28.43
N ASN A 37 14.91 19.00 28.13
CA ASN A 37 13.78 19.30 28.98
C ASN A 37 13.40 18.15 29.94
N SER A 38 14.14 17.03 29.93
CA SER A 38 13.82 15.81 30.65
C SER A 38 12.40 15.30 30.31
N GLU A 39 12.04 15.36 29.05
CA GLU A 39 10.81 14.81 28.48
C GLU A 39 11.17 13.54 27.69
N GLU A 40 10.43 12.46 27.92
CA GLU A 40 10.56 11.22 27.13
C GLU A 40 9.87 11.35 25.78
N ALA A 41 10.54 10.89 24.71
CA ALA A 41 10.01 10.90 23.35
C ALA A 41 10.19 9.55 22.67
N LEU A 42 9.11 9.00 22.14
CA LEU A 42 9.08 7.74 21.40
C LEU A 42 8.67 8.00 19.95
N VAL A 43 9.15 7.15 19.04
CA VAL A 43 8.91 7.28 17.60
C VAL A 43 8.37 5.97 17.05
N PHE A 44 7.27 6.05 16.30
CA PHE A 44 6.58 4.91 15.72
C PHE A 44 6.39 5.06 14.21
N ASP A 45 6.37 3.94 13.50
CA ASP A 45 5.88 3.87 12.12
C ASP A 45 4.63 2.96 12.08
N ILE A 46 3.57 3.43 11.40
CA ILE A 46 2.25 2.77 11.46
C ILE A 46 1.99 1.90 10.23
N GLY A 47 3.04 1.53 9.51
CA GLY A 47 2.96 0.66 8.33
C GLY A 47 2.71 1.40 7.02
N ASP A 48 2.63 0.63 5.94
CA ASP A 48 2.70 1.12 4.56
C ASP A 48 3.92 2.04 4.33
N HIS A 49 5.02 1.72 5.01
CA HIS A 49 6.31 2.34 4.74
C HIS A 49 6.88 1.85 3.41
N VAL A 50 6.64 0.58 3.07
CA VAL A 50 7.04 -0.08 1.83
C VAL A 50 6.02 0.20 0.72
N ASP A 51 6.50 0.50 -0.48
CA ASP A 51 5.70 0.46 -1.71
C ASP A 51 6.62 0.12 -2.90
N ARG A 52 6.36 -1.01 -3.56
CA ARG A 52 7.13 -1.53 -4.69
C ARG A 52 6.98 -0.72 -5.99
N PHE A 53 6.25 0.39 -5.94
CA PHE A 53 6.26 1.38 -7.01
C PHE A 53 7.61 2.11 -7.11
N GLN A 54 8.33 2.23 -6.00
CA GLN A 54 9.65 2.84 -5.94
C GLN A 54 10.73 1.79 -6.26
N PHE A 55 11.59 2.08 -7.22
CA PHE A 55 12.53 1.08 -7.76
C PHE A 55 13.58 0.60 -6.74
N VAL A 56 13.97 1.42 -5.76
CA VAL A 56 14.84 1.00 -4.66
C VAL A 56 14.16 -0.05 -3.80
N THR A 57 12.89 0.17 -3.50
CA THR A 57 12.06 -0.76 -2.73
C THR A 57 11.80 -2.04 -3.51
N GLU A 58 11.54 -1.93 -4.83
CA GLU A 58 11.43 -3.09 -5.72
C GLU A 58 12.70 -3.93 -5.72
N ALA A 59 13.85 -3.30 -5.95
CA ALA A 59 15.16 -3.98 -6.02
C ALA A 59 15.54 -4.71 -4.73
N THR A 60 15.09 -4.19 -3.58
CA THR A 60 15.47 -4.71 -2.26
C THR A 60 14.33 -5.40 -1.51
N PHE A 61 13.16 -5.52 -2.15
CA PHE A 61 11.93 -6.01 -1.52
C PHE A 61 11.64 -5.36 -0.16
N GLY A 62 11.87 -4.03 -0.09
CA GLY A 62 11.60 -3.22 1.10
C GLY A 62 12.69 -3.25 2.19
N LYS A 63 13.80 -3.98 2.01
CA LYS A 63 14.88 -4.03 3.04
C LYS A 63 15.51 -2.66 3.28
N THR A 64 15.66 -1.84 2.23
CA THR A 64 16.11 -0.44 2.38
C THR A 64 15.14 0.39 3.24
N ASN A 65 13.84 0.12 3.18
CA ASN A 65 12.85 0.78 4.03
C ASN A 65 13.09 0.47 5.52
N VAL A 66 13.42 -0.80 5.84
CA VAL A 66 13.77 -1.21 7.21
C VAL A 66 15.08 -0.56 7.67
N ASP A 67 16.08 -0.46 6.77
CA ASP A 67 17.34 0.25 7.07
C ASP A 67 17.11 1.74 7.40
N LEU A 68 16.16 2.39 6.70
CA LEU A 68 15.79 3.78 6.99
C LEU A 68 15.14 3.93 8.37
N LEU A 69 14.28 2.99 8.76
CA LEU A 69 13.66 2.95 10.09
C LEU A 69 14.69 2.65 11.20
N ASN A 70 15.62 1.72 10.96
CA ASN A 70 16.74 1.44 11.87
C ASN A 70 17.58 2.69 12.11
N ARG A 71 17.94 3.42 11.05
CA ARG A 71 18.73 4.67 11.14
C ARG A 71 18.01 5.78 11.89
N LEU A 72 16.68 5.81 11.83
CA LEU A 72 15.87 6.74 12.62
C LEU A 72 15.73 6.28 14.08
N HIS A 73 16.16 5.06 14.42
CA HIS A 73 16.02 4.47 15.76
C HIS A 73 14.60 4.56 16.29
N ILE A 74 13.64 4.04 15.52
CA ILE A 74 12.24 4.02 15.95
C ILE A 74 12.04 3.07 17.13
N ASP A 75 11.02 3.32 17.96
CA ASP A 75 10.71 2.49 19.13
C ASP A 75 9.86 1.26 18.79
N ALA A 76 9.04 1.33 17.75
CA ALA A 76 8.30 0.20 17.20
C ALA A 76 7.68 0.56 15.84
N ALA A 77 7.36 -0.47 15.04
CA ALA A 77 6.54 -0.33 13.84
C ALA A 77 5.35 -1.27 13.87
N ALA A 78 4.26 -0.88 13.18
CA ALA A 78 3.24 -1.79 12.68
C ALA A 78 3.53 -2.15 11.22
N ILE A 79 2.71 -3.00 10.62
CA ILE A 79 2.73 -3.23 9.17
C ILE A 79 1.40 -2.81 8.55
N GLY A 80 1.46 -2.33 7.31
CA GLY A 80 0.26 -2.10 6.52
C GLY A 80 0.00 -3.19 5.49
N ASN A 81 -0.92 -2.91 4.58
CA ASN A 81 -1.23 -3.83 3.50
C ASN A 81 -0.12 -3.87 2.44
N ASN A 82 0.63 -2.81 2.23
CA ASN A 82 1.69 -2.85 1.22
C ASN A 82 2.80 -3.84 1.61
N GLU A 83 3.20 -3.90 2.88
CA GLU A 83 4.07 -4.96 3.35
C GLU A 83 3.38 -6.33 3.21
N GLY A 84 2.13 -6.42 3.64
CA GLY A 84 1.41 -7.68 3.80
C GLY A 84 1.01 -8.36 2.50
N ILE A 85 0.65 -7.63 1.46
CA ILE A 85 0.03 -8.17 0.24
C ILE A 85 0.73 -7.83 -1.06
N THR A 86 1.80 -7.03 -1.05
CA THR A 86 2.56 -6.73 -2.27
C THR A 86 3.90 -7.48 -2.33
N LEU A 87 4.37 -8.01 -1.22
CA LEU A 87 5.59 -8.80 -1.14
C LEU A 87 5.29 -10.30 -1.30
N PRO A 88 6.13 -11.05 -2.05
CA PRO A 88 6.09 -12.50 -2.02
C PRO A 88 6.25 -13.03 -0.58
N HIS A 89 5.69 -14.22 -0.31
CA HIS A 89 5.71 -14.80 1.03
C HIS A 89 7.09 -14.80 1.69
N GLU A 90 8.10 -15.28 0.97
CA GLU A 90 9.47 -15.41 1.49
C GLU A 90 10.11 -14.04 1.76
N GLU A 91 9.78 -13.04 0.95
CA GLU A 91 10.31 -11.68 1.11
C GLU A 91 9.68 -10.99 2.33
N LEU A 92 8.36 -11.11 2.54
CA LEU A 92 7.74 -10.61 3.77
C LEU A 92 8.25 -11.38 5.00
N ALA A 93 8.41 -12.71 4.87
CA ALA A 93 8.94 -13.54 5.97
C ALA A 93 10.35 -13.11 6.42
N ALA A 94 11.15 -12.52 5.52
CA ALA A 94 12.52 -12.07 5.77
C ALA A 94 12.68 -10.54 5.90
N LEU A 95 11.63 -9.75 5.62
CA LEU A 95 11.70 -8.29 5.53
C LEU A 95 12.32 -7.65 6.78
N TYR A 96 11.91 -8.11 7.95
CA TYR A 96 12.30 -7.55 9.24
C TYR A 96 13.40 -8.34 9.98
N ASP A 97 14.13 -9.23 9.28
CA ASP A 97 15.20 -10.02 9.91
C ASP A 97 16.32 -9.16 10.51
N HIS A 98 16.52 -7.96 9.97
CA HIS A 98 17.52 -6.99 10.42
C HIS A 98 16.91 -5.75 11.12
N ALA A 99 15.62 -5.80 11.49
CA ALA A 99 15.00 -4.72 12.23
C ALA A 99 15.59 -4.61 13.64
N GLU A 100 15.99 -3.41 14.02
CA GLU A 100 16.53 -3.08 15.36
C GLU A 100 15.41 -2.61 16.32
N PHE A 101 14.16 -2.76 15.89
CA PHE A 101 12.94 -2.39 16.61
C PHE A 101 11.92 -3.51 16.56
N PRO A 102 10.99 -3.60 17.53
CA PRO A 102 9.90 -4.56 17.48
C PRO A 102 8.88 -4.18 16.39
N VAL A 103 8.43 -5.18 15.64
CA VAL A 103 7.31 -5.06 14.69
C VAL A 103 6.07 -5.66 15.34
N ILE A 104 5.05 -4.84 15.53
CA ILE A 104 3.86 -5.18 16.30
C ILE A 104 2.69 -5.44 15.35
N VAL A 105 2.30 -6.70 15.23
CA VAL A 105 1.10 -7.10 14.49
C VAL A 105 0.48 -8.33 15.14
N SER A 106 -0.74 -8.18 15.65
CA SER A 106 -1.38 -9.24 16.42
C SER A 106 -2.19 -10.21 15.56
N ASN A 107 -2.69 -9.76 14.42
CA ASN A 107 -3.66 -10.49 13.60
C ASN A 107 -3.09 -11.14 12.34
N LEU A 108 -1.75 -11.17 12.15
CA LEU A 108 -1.08 -11.85 11.03
C LEU A 108 -0.41 -13.14 11.47
N PHE A 109 -0.60 -14.21 10.67
CA PHE A 109 -0.06 -15.55 10.89
C PHE A 109 0.34 -16.19 9.56
N ASP A 110 1.21 -17.19 9.60
CA ASP A 110 1.42 -18.09 8.47
C ASP A 110 0.22 -19.04 8.28
N LYS A 111 0.21 -19.79 7.18
CA LYS A 111 -0.85 -20.79 6.87
C LYS A 111 -0.97 -21.93 7.91
N HIS A 112 -0.04 -22.05 8.85
CA HIS A 112 -0.04 -23.01 9.94
C HIS A 112 -0.50 -22.39 11.27
N GLY A 113 -0.93 -21.13 11.25
CA GLY A 113 -1.37 -20.38 12.42
C GLY A 113 -0.23 -19.91 13.33
N LYS A 114 1.01 -19.90 12.84
CA LYS A 114 2.15 -19.37 13.59
C LYS A 114 2.37 -17.90 13.22
N ARG A 115 2.65 -17.09 14.22
CA ARG A 115 3.10 -15.71 14.02
C ARG A 115 4.45 -15.68 13.32
N PRO A 116 4.69 -14.75 12.37
CA PRO A 116 6.02 -14.52 11.80
C PRO A 116 7.07 -14.31 12.89
N LYS A 117 8.30 -14.78 12.68
CA LYS A 117 9.37 -14.73 13.72
C LYS A 117 9.68 -13.31 14.18
N TRP A 118 9.57 -12.34 13.29
CA TRP A 118 9.83 -10.93 13.53
C TRP A 118 8.65 -10.20 14.20
N ALA A 119 7.44 -10.80 14.21
CA ALA A 119 6.24 -10.14 14.71
C ALA A 119 5.97 -10.47 16.17
N VAL A 120 5.56 -9.47 16.93
CA VAL A 120 5.04 -9.60 18.29
C VAL A 120 3.61 -9.09 18.37
N PRO A 121 2.74 -9.66 19.26
CA PRO A 121 1.35 -9.20 19.37
C PRO A 121 1.24 -7.84 20.03
N TYR A 122 2.08 -7.52 20.99
CA TYR A 122 2.19 -6.26 21.71
C TYR A 122 3.56 -6.15 22.37
N VAL A 123 3.90 -4.93 22.81
CA VAL A 123 5.10 -4.63 23.60
C VAL A 123 4.69 -3.94 24.89
N MET A 124 5.33 -4.35 26.01
CA MET A 124 5.23 -3.64 27.29
C MET A 124 6.49 -2.83 27.51
N LYS A 125 6.39 -1.51 27.55
CA LYS A 125 7.52 -0.58 27.75
C LYS A 125 7.40 0.10 29.09
N THR A 126 8.45 0.02 29.90
CA THR A 126 8.56 0.84 31.11
C THR A 126 9.12 2.20 30.73
N LEU A 127 8.38 3.25 31.01
CA LEU A 127 8.77 4.63 30.79
C LEU A 127 9.78 5.11 31.84
N GLU A 128 10.50 6.19 31.56
CA GLU A 128 11.51 6.76 32.48
C GLU A 128 10.91 7.13 33.85
N ASN A 129 9.65 7.50 33.90
CA ASN A 129 8.94 7.82 35.13
C ASN A 129 8.41 6.57 35.90
N GLY A 130 8.71 5.37 35.44
CA GLY A 130 8.30 4.11 36.03
C GLY A 130 6.85 3.68 35.74
N MET A 131 6.12 4.39 34.89
CA MET A 131 4.83 3.94 34.36
C MET A 131 5.05 2.87 33.26
N THR A 132 4.05 2.06 33.04
CA THR A 132 4.08 1.01 32.03
C THR A 132 3.14 1.34 30.89
N MET A 133 3.63 1.34 29.65
CA MET A 133 2.86 1.51 28.44
C MET A 133 2.77 0.19 27.69
N ALA A 134 1.55 -0.20 27.31
CA ALA A 134 1.28 -1.28 26.37
C ALA A 134 1.13 -0.68 24.96
N ILE A 135 1.85 -1.24 24.00
CA ILE A 135 1.82 -0.86 22.59
C ILE A 135 1.26 -2.06 21.84
N LEU A 136 0.06 -1.92 21.30
CA LEU A 136 -0.66 -2.93 20.52
C LEU A 136 -0.52 -2.63 19.03
N GLY A 137 -0.71 -3.63 18.15
CA GLY A 137 -0.64 -3.42 16.70
C GLY A 137 -1.55 -4.36 15.92
N VAL A 138 -2.22 -3.81 14.88
CA VAL A 138 -3.08 -4.56 13.96
C VAL A 138 -2.92 -4.05 12.53
N THR A 139 -3.15 -4.95 11.55
CA THR A 139 -3.20 -4.62 10.11
C THR A 139 -4.57 -4.94 9.52
N VAL A 140 -4.90 -4.30 8.40
CA VAL A 140 -6.17 -4.45 7.68
C VAL A 140 -6.34 -5.88 7.13
N PRO A 141 -7.51 -6.53 7.33
CA PRO A 141 -7.68 -7.94 7.00
C PRO A 141 -8.20 -8.16 5.57
N TYR A 142 -7.36 -8.00 4.56
CA TYR A 142 -7.69 -8.38 3.17
C TYR A 142 -7.63 -9.91 2.98
N TYR A 143 -8.55 -10.65 3.61
CA TYR A 143 -8.58 -12.11 3.70
C TYR A 143 -8.22 -12.85 2.40
N PRO A 144 -8.91 -12.62 1.24
CA PRO A 144 -8.64 -13.39 0.02
C PRO A 144 -7.23 -13.17 -0.54
N VAL A 145 -6.66 -11.99 -0.29
CA VAL A 145 -5.35 -11.61 -0.82
C VAL A 145 -4.22 -12.20 0.02
N TYR A 146 -4.32 -12.08 1.34
CA TYR A 146 -3.37 -12.72 2.26
C TYR A 146 -3.31 -14.24 2.06
N ASP A 147 -4.48 -14.89 1.89
CA ASP A 147 -4.56 -16.34 1.69
C ASP A 147 -3.80 -16.80 0.43
N LYS A 148 -3.87 -16.02 -0.66
CA LYS A 148 -3.13 -16.29 -1.90
C LYS A 148 -1.61 -16.18 -1.74
N LEU A 149 -1.14 -15.46 -0.74
CA LEU A 149 0.28 -15.30 -0.40
C LEU A 149 0.73 -16.22 0.75
N ASP A 150 -0.03 -17.28 1.06
CA ASP A 150 0.25 -18.21 2.16
C ASP A 150 0.30 -17.54 3.55
N TRP A 151 -0.39 -16.40 3.71
CA TRP A 151 -0.60 -15.73 4.99
C TRP A 151 -2.05 -15.85 5.45
N THR A 152 -2.26 -15.88 6.75
CA THR A 152 -3.58 -15.84 7.37
C THR A 152 -3.69 -14.58 8.19
N VAL A 153 -4.62 -13.71 7.84
CA VAL A 153 -4.99 -12.55 8.65
C VAL A 153 -6.30 -12.86 9.38
N THR A 154 -6.40 -12.47 10.64
CA THR A 154 -7.61 -12.70 11.46
C THR A 154 -8.31 -11.39 11.78
N ASP A 155 -9.51 -11.47 12.33
CA ASP A 155 -10.29 -10.30 12.73
C ASP A 155 -9.50 -9.40 13.70
N ALA A 156 -9.37 -8.12 13.34
CA ALA A 156 -8.57 -7.16 14.10
C ALA A 156 -9.25 -6.79 15.43
N PHE A 157 -10.58 -6.67 15.48
CA PHE A 157 -11.32 -6.31 16.69
C PHE A 157 -11.24 -7.39 17.76
N GLU A 158 -11.36 -8.67 17.35
CA GLU A 158 -11.16 -9.78 18.27
C GLU A 158 -9.73 -9.80 18.83
N LYS A 159 -8.73 -9.49 18.01
CA LYS A 159 -7.33 -9.41 18.48
C LYS A 159 -7.07 -8.21 19.39
N ILE A 160 -7.63 -7.05 19.11
CA ILE A 160 -7.56 -5.88 20.01
C ILE A 160 -8.15 -6.25 21.36
N LYS A 161 -9.32 -6.87 21.38
CA LYS A 161 -9.99 -7.33 22.61
C LYS A 161 -9.16 -8.32 23.42
N GLU A 162 -8.58 -9.32 22.73
CA GLU A 162 -7.68 -10.30 23.37
C GLU A 162 -6.47 -9.61 24.02
N MET A 163 -5.79 -8.74 23.28
CA MET A 163 -4.61 -8.01 23.76
C MET A 163 -4.94 -7.09 24.95
N ILE A 164 -6.03 -6.32 24.88
CA ILE A 164 -6.47 -5.46 25.98
C ILE A 164 -6.71 -6.30 27.23
N ALA A 165 -7.37 -7.46 27.12
CA ALA A 165 -7.60 -8.35 28.23
C ALA A 165 -6.29 -8.85 28.89
N GLU A 166 -5.23 -9.03 28.12
CA GLU A 166 -3.92 -9.45 28.62
C GLU A 166 -3.14 -8.33 29.32
N VAL A 167 -3.27 -7.06 28.83
CA VAL A 167 -2.39 -5.97 29.26
C VAL A 167 -3.02 -5.00 30.24
N LYS A 168 -4.34 -4.83 30.29
CA LYS A 168 -5.05 -3.75 31.01
C LYS A 168 -4.72 -3.69 32.51
N ASP A 169 -4.48 -4.81 33.16
CA ASP A 169 -4.15 -4.86 34.58
C ASP A 169 -2.65 -4.62 34.87
N ARG A 170 -1.84 -4.46 33.83
CA ARG A 170 -0.37 -4.30 33.90
C ARG A 170 0.12 -3.01 33.25
N ALA A 171 -0.72 -2.33 32.50
CA ALA A 171 -0.40 -1.10 31.80
C ALA A 171 -1.12 0.10 32.44
N ASP A 172 -0.45 1.23 32.49
CA ASP A 172 -1.00 2.51 32.87
C ASP A 172 -1.49 3.31 31.66
N ILE A 173 -0.90 3.00 30.49
CA ILE A 173 -1.18 3.63 29.19
C ILE A 173 -1.30 2.51 28.18
N ILE A 174 -2.34 2.54 27.35
CA ILE A 174 -2.53 1.58 26.25
C ILE A 174 -2.67 2.35 24.94
N ILE A 175 -1.74 2.13 24.02
CA ILE A 175 -1.78 2.70 22.67
C ILE A 175 -1.94 1.62 21.63
N LEU A 176 -2.63 1.94 20.53
CA LEU A 176 -2.81 1.06 19.38
C LEU A 176 -2.13 1.68 18.17
N LEU A 177 -1.21 0.95 17.54
CA LEU A 177 -0.71 1.20 16.20
C LEU A 177 -1.66 0.52 15.22
N SER A 178 -2.52 1.28 14.58
CA SER A 178 -3.60 0.75 13.76
C SER A 178 -3.42 1.03 12.28
N HIS A 179 -3.36 -0.02 11.49
CA HIS A 179 -3.42 0.09 10.04
C HIS A 179 -4.78 -0.38 9.50
N LEU A 180 -5.90 0.09 10.11
CA LEU A 180 -7.26 -0.30 9.72
C LEU A 180 -7.98 0.81 8.93
N GLY A 181 -7.64 2.06 9.18
CA GLY A 181 -8.27 3.23 8.60
C GLY A 181 -9.35 3.85 9.48
N ILE A 182 -9.65 5.12 9.20
CA ILE A 182 -10.41 6.02 10.10
C ILE A 182 -11.76 5.47 10.58
N ILE A 183 -12.49 4.76 9.71
CA ILE A 183 -13.84 4.24 10.08
C ILE A 183 -13.72 3.15 11.14
N ASP A 184 -12.80 2.19 10.90
CA ASP A 184 -12.59 1.09 11.84
C ASP A 184 -11.88 1.57 13.11
N ASP A 185 -11.01 2.58 13.01
CA ASP A 185 -10.35 3.18 14.18
C ASP A 185 -11.32 3.95 15.07
N GLN A 186 -12.31 4.67 14.50
CA GLN A 186 -13.40 5.28 15.25
C GLN A 186 -14.26 4.21 15.94
N ALA A 187 -14.59 3.12 15.23
CA ALA A 187 -15.33 2.02 15.81
C ALA A 187 -14.54 1.30 16.91
N ALA A 188 -13.22 1.15 16.76
CA ALA A 188 -12.36 0.58 17.80
C ALA A 188 -12.31 1.48 19.06
N ALA A 189 -12.22 2.81 18.88
CA ALA A 189 -12.27 3.75 20.00
C ALA A 189 -13.60 3.72 20.75
N GLU A 190 -14.72 3.51 20.05
CA GLU A 190 -16.03 3.32 20.67
C GLU A 190 -16.15 1.99 21.42
N ALA A 191 -15.59 0.92 20.85
CA ALA A 191 -15.68 -0.44 21.39
C ALA A 191 -14.73 -0.69 22.56
N PHE A 192 -13.55 -0.02 22.58
CA PHE A 192 -12.46 -0.28 23.52
C PHE A 192 -12.02 1.02 24.25
N PRO A 193 -12.80 1.48 25.24
CA PRO A 193 -12.49 2.70 26.00
C PRO A 193 -11.25 2.57 26.89
N GLU A 194 -10.66 1.37 27.00
CA GLU A 194 -9.38 1.13 27.67
C GLU A 194 -8.19 1.66 26.89
N LEU A 195 -8.35 1.91 25.58
CA LEU A 195 -7.33 2.54 24.76
C LEU A 195 -7.19 4.02 25.13
N ASP A 196 -5.97 4.52 25.19
CA ASP A 196 -5.69 5.92 25.41
C ASP A 196 -5.48 6.68 24.10
N VAL A 197 -4.76 6.06 23.16
CA VAL A 197 -4.40 6.65 21.88
C VAL A 197 -4.48 5.59 20.78
N ILE A 198 -5.00 5.96 19.62
CA ILE A 198 -4.86 5.23 18.36
C ILE A 198 -4.01 6.08 17.42
N LEU A 199 -2.83 5.57 17.04
CA LEU A 199 -2.05 6.11 15.94
C LEU A 199 -2.52 5.40 14.69
N GLU A 200 -3.20 6.12 13.81
CA GLU A 200 -3.92 5.56 12.66
C GLU A 200 -3.19 5.73 11.33
N SER A 201 -3.57 4.91 10.34
CA SER A 201 -2.98 4.83 9.02
C SER A 201 -3.99 4.32 7.97
N HIS A 202 -3.53 3.90 6.77
CA HIS A 202 -4.27 3.24 5.70
C HIS A 202 -5.18 4.15 4.88
N THR A 203 -6.01 4.97 5.47
CA THR A 203 -6.95 5.84 4.73
C THR A 203 -6.45 7.26 4.51
N HIS A 204 -5.19 7.52 4.88
CA HIS A 204 -4.42 8.73 4.57
C HIS A 204 -5.07 10.04 5.05
N HIS A 205 -5.77 10.01 6.17
CA HIS A 205 -6.37 11.21 6.73
C HIS A 205 -5.31 12.11 7.37
N LEU A 206 -5.55 13.42 7.33
CA LEU A 206 -4.79 14.40 8.08
C LEU A 206 -5.63 14.86 9.28
N LEU A 207 -5.22 14.47 10.48
CA LEU A 207 -5.85 14.93 11.73
C LEU A 207 -4.92 15.94 12.41
N GLU A 208 -4.96 17.18 11.96
CA GLU A 208 -4.03 18.25 12.41
C GLU A 208 -3.96 18.41 13.92
N ASN A 209 -5.09 18.22 14.61
CA ASN A 209 -5.20 18.35 16.07
C ASN A 209 -5.69 17.04 16.74
N GLY A 210 -5.68 15.92 15.98
CA GLY A 210 -6.28 14.68 16.40
C GLY A 210 -7.81 14.73 16.46
N GLN A 211 -8.41 13.58 16.74
CA GLN A 211 -9.85 13.44 16.96
C GLN A 211 -10.10 12.68 18.25
N MET A 212 -10.94 13.22 19.14
CA MET A 212 -11.31 12.53 20.38
C MET A 212 -12.59 11.73 20.14
N VAL A 213 -12.55 10.42 20.35
CA VAL A 213 -13.71 9.52 20.26
C VAL A 213 -13.79 8.71 21.56
N ASN A 214 -14.88 8.83 22.30
CA ASN A 214 -15.14 8.11 23.56
C ASN A 214 -13.96 8.14 24.55
N GLY A 215 -13.20 9.25 24.62
CA GLY A 215 -12.05 9.41 25.51
C GLY A 215 -10.72 8.88 24.93
N VAL A 216 -10.74 8.25 23.77
CA VAL A 216 -9.55 7.81 23.01
C VAL A 216 -9.13 8.91 22.02
N LEU A 217 -7.86 9.24 21.98
CA LEU A 217 -7.31 10.20 21.01
C LEU A 217 -6.83 9.48 19.76
N LEU A 218 -7.40 9.82 18.60
CA LEU A 218 -6.98 9.38 17.29
C LEU A 218 -6.02 10.40 16.66
N ALA A 219 -4.92 9.94 16.06
CA ALA A 219 -3.93 10.79 15.40
C ALA A 219 -3.45 10.14 14.09
N CYS A 220 -3.44 10.92 12.99
CA CYS A 220 -3.00 10.50 11.67
C CYS A 220 -2.27 11.65 10.96
N ALA A 221 -1.19 11.34 10.24
CA ALA A 221 -0.28 12.31 9.63
C ALA A 221 -0.29 12.26 8.08
N GLU A 222 -1.43 12.01 7.46
CA GLU A 222 -1.59 11.88 6.00
C GLU A 222 -0.74 10.72 5.42
N LYS A 223 0.05 10.96 4.39
CA LYS A 223 0.90 9.99 3.69
C LYS A 223 2.12 10.65 3.06
N TYR A 224 3.00 9.82 2.47
CA TYR A 224 4.16 10.23 1.66
C TYR A 224 5.18 11.06 2.44
N GLY A 225 5.14 11.00 3.78
CA GLY A 225 6.00 11.81 4.61
C GLY A 225 5.78 13.32 4.46
N ASN A 226 4.57 13.73 4.03
CA ASN A 226 4.21 15.15 3.97
C ASN A 226 4.12 15.77 5.37
N TYR A 227 3.75 14.96 6.35
CA TYR A 227 3.66 15.37 7.75
C TYR A 227 4.32 14.34 8.68
N VAL A 228 4.72 14.80 9.84
CA VAL A 228 5.06 13.98 11.01
C VAL A 228 4.07 14.29 12.11
N GLY A 229 3.42 13.26 12.63
CA GLY A 229 2.48 13.40 13.75
C GLY A 229 3.21 13.40 15.09
N CYS A 230 2.61 14.10 16.07
CA CYS A 230 3.06 14.11 17.45
C CYS A 230 1.86 14.12 18.40
N VAL A 231 1.80 13.13 19.27
CA VAL A 231 0.87 13.12 20.42
C VAL A 231 1.62 13.51 21.67
N GLU A 232 1.13 14.54 22.38
CA GLU A 232 1.58 14.93 23.71
C GLU A 232 0.66 14.35 24.75
N LEU A 233 1.18 13.56 25.67
CA LEU A 233 0.49 13.10 26.86
C LEU A 233 1.06 13.82 28.09
N VAL A 234 0.20 14.53 28.84
CA VAL A 234 0.56 15.06 30.15
C VAL A 234 0.16 14.03 31.20
N ILE A 235 1.14 13.56 31.97
CA ILE A 235 1.01 12.43 32.87
C ILE A 235 1.19 12.88 34.32
N ASP A 236 0.31 12.48 35.22
CA ASP A 236 0.57 12.51 36.66
C ASP A 236 1.17 11.16 37.09
N SER A 237 2.49 11.08 37.17
CA SER A 237 3.21 9.86 37.52
C SER A 237 2.89 9.34 38.92
N LYS A 238 2.49 10.22 39.86
CA LYS A 238 2.09 9.79 41.22
C LYS A 238 0.72 9.10 41.25
N ARG A 239 -0.22 9.57 40.40
CA ARG A 239 -1.56 8.99 40.27
C ARG A 239 -1.62 7.89 39.21
N ARG A 240 -0.54 7.74 38.42
CA ARG A 240 -0.45 6.83 37.28
C ARG A 240 -1.60 7.05 36.27
N GLN A 241 -1.79 8.32 35.87
CA GLN A 241 -2.92 8.72 35.02
C GLN A 241 -2.48 9.76 33.99
N ILE A 242 -3.07 9.67 32.81
CA ILE A 242 -3.00 10.74 31.80
C ILE A 242 -3.97 11.84 32.22
N VAL A 243 -3.48 13.07 32.26
CA VAL A 243 -4.24 14.28 32.62
C VAL A 243 -4.74 15.02 31.40
N GLU A 244 -3.93 15.02 30.33
CA GLU A 244 -4.25 15.70 29.07
C GLU A 244 -3.67 14.93 27.90
N LYS A 245 -4.41 14.89 26.78
CA LYS A 245 -4.01 14.31 25.50
C LYS A 245 -4.16 15.37 24.42
N LYS A 246 -3.12 15.59 23.60
CA LYS A 246 -3.14 16.49 22.46
C LYS A 246 -2.44 15.86 21.28
N ALA A 247 -2.92 16.13 20.07
CA ALA A 247 -2.20 15.79 18.86
C ALA A 247 -1.86 17.05 18.05
N SER A 248 -0.83 16.98 17.27
CA SER A 248 -0.42 17.99 16.31
C SER A 248 0.35 17.34 15.17
N VAL A 249 0.50 18.03 14.06
CA VAL A 249 1.31 17.58 12.93
C VAL A 249 2.31 18.67 12.54
N GLN A 250 3.47 18.24 12.05
CA GLN A 250 4.45 19.13 11.42
C GLN A 250 4.47 18.90 9.92
N ASN A 251 4.19 19.93 9.15
CA ASN A 251 4.31 19.89 7.69
C ASN A 251 5.78 19.89 7.28
N MET A 252 6.24 18.87 6.56
CA MET A 252 7.63 18.73 6.13
C MET A 252 8.01 19.69 4.99
N SER A 253 7.05 20.24 4.26
CA SER A 253 7.35 21.31 3.29
C SER A 253 7.80 22.60 3.96
N GLU A 254 7.39 22.83 5.21
CA GLU A 254 7.77 23.99 6.01
C GLU A 254 9.05 23.78 6.81
N TRP A 255 9.56 22.54 6.88
CA TRP A 255 10.80 22.22 7.57
C TRP A 255 11.99 22.47 6.63
N PRO A 256 12.91 23.39 6.97
CA PRO A 256 13.92 23.86 6.02
C PRO A 256 15.16 22.98 5.94
N GLU A 257 15.42 22.14 6.94
CA GLU A 257 16.68 21.42 7.11
C GLU A 257 16.49 19.92 6.83
N GLU A 258 17.55 19.27 6.33
CA GLU A 258 17.55 17.84 6.00
C GLU A 258 18.80 17.13 6.55
N SER A 259 18.69 15.83 6.84
CA SER A 259 19.80 14.97 7.19
C SER A 259 20.65 14.67 5.96
N LYS A 260 21.87 15.22 5.92
CA LYS A 260 22.81 14.97 4.82
C LYS A 260 23.26 13.52 4.75
N GLU A 261 23.36 12.87 5.91
CA GLU A 261 23.73 11.46 6.00
C GLU A 261 22.64 10.57 5.39
N THR A 262 21.37 10.81 5.75
CA THR A 262 20.24 10.08 5.18
C THR A 262 20.11 10.29 3.68
N LYS A 263 20.34 11.50 3.20
CA LYS A 263 20.33 11.80 1.76
C LYS A 263 21.43 11.05 1.01
N ALA A 264 22.67 11.07 1.52
CA ALA A 264 23.78 10.32 0.92
C ALA A 264 23.50 8.79 0.91
N PHE A 265 22.91 8.28 1.98
CA PHE A 265 22.49 6.88 2.04
C PHE A 265 21.45 6.53 0.98
N LEU A 266 20.42 7.36 0.78
CA LEU A 266 19.42 7.15 -0.26
C LEU A 266 20.06 7.19 -1.66
N GLU A 267 20.93 8.15 -1.95
CA GLU A 267 21.66 8.24 -3.22
C GLU A 267 22.57 7.01 -3.48
N GLU A 268 23.12 6.41 -2.43
CA GLU A 268 23.85 5.14 -2.53
C GLU A 268 22.91 3.99 -2.87
N LYS A 269 21.76 3.89 -2.16
CA LYS A 269 20.78 2.84 -2.39
C LYS A 269 20.10 2.94 -3.77
N GLU A 270 19.93 4.13 -4.30
CA GLU A 270 19.46 4.32 -5.69
C GLU A 270 20.45 3.71 -6.69
N ARG A 271 21.75 3.95 -6.54
CA ARG A 271 22.77 3.36 -7.42
C ARG A 271 22.80 1.83 -7.31
N GLU A 272 22.78 1.28 -6.09
CA GLU A 272 22.71 -0.16 -5.87
C GLU A 272 21.47 -0.78 -6.51
N ALA A 273 20.32 -0.13 -6.39
CA ALA A 273 19.07 -0.59 -6.98
C ALA A 273 19.09 -0.56 -8.51
N GLU A 274 19.69 0.47 -9.11
CA GLU A 274 19.89 0.52 -10.57
C GLU A 274 20.76 -0.65 -11.05
N GLU A 275 21.83 -1.00 -10.33
CA GLU A 275 22.68 -2.16 -10.64
C GLU A 275 21.91 -3.48 -10.51
N LEU A 276 21.11 -3.66 -9.44
CA LEU A 276 20.30 -4.86 -9.20
C LEU A 276 19.21 -5.06 -10.26
N LEU A 277 18.66 -3.98 -10.81
CA LEU A 277 17.61 -4.01 -11.83
C LEU A 277 18.16 -3.89 -13.27
N ALA A 278 19.48 -3.85 -13.45
CA ALA A 278 20.12 -3.74 -14.76
C ALA A 278 20.09 -5.05 -15.57
N ASP A 279 19.65 -6.16 -14.99
CA ASP A 279 19.53 -7.45 -15.70
C ASP A 279 18.68 -7.29 -16.96
N GLU A 280 19.27 -7.72 -18.11
CA GLU A 280 18.58 -7.77 -19.39
C GLU A 280 17.53 -8.89 -19.39
N ILE A 281 16.30 -8.54 -19.79
CA ILE A 281 15.16 -9.47 -19.89
C ILE A 281 14.98 -9.94 -21.33
N GLY A 282 15.18 -9.06 -22.29
CA GLY A 282 15.00 -9.35 -23.71
C GLY A 282 15.46 -8.20 -24.59
N VAL A 283 15.28 -8.36 -25.89
CA VAL A 283 15.68 -7.37 -26.90
C VAL A 283 14.48 -7.02 -27.78
N LEU A 284 14.23 -5.73 -27.96
CA LEU A 284 13.24 -5.23 -28.90
C LEU A 284 13.89 -4.90 -30.26
N ASP A 285 13.35 -5.44 -31.35
CA ASP A 285 13.80 -5.15 -32.71
C ASP A 285 13.51 -3.70 -33.15
N LYS A 286 12.46 -3.09 -32.57
CA LYS A 286 11.98 -1.72 -32.87
C LYS A 286 11.41 -1.06 -31.63
N ASP A 287 11.34 0.27 -31.66
CA ASP A 287 10.67 1.05 -30.61
C ASP A 287 9.22 0.57 -30.41
N ALA A 288 8.84 0.35 -29.15
CA ALA A 288 7.47 0.02 -28.77
C ALA A 288 6.82 1.24 -28.14
N GLU A 289 5.83 1.80 -28.84
CA GLU A 289 5.15 3.02 -28.45
C GLU A 289 4.00 2.75 -27.46
N VAL A 290 3.68 3.77 -26.68
CA VAL A 290 2.45 3.88 -25.90
C VAL A 290 1.68 5.13 -26.30
N LYS A 291 0.36 4.95 -26.49
CA LYS A 291 -0.60 6.03 -26.70
C LYS A 291 -1.81 5.74 -25.82
N TRP A 292 -2.15 6.68 -24.96
CA TRP A 292 -3.20 6.41 -23.97
C TRP A 292 -4.62 6.45 -24.54
N PHE A 293 -4.84 7.11 -25.69
CA PHE A 293 -6.17 7.26 -26.31
C PHE A 293 -6.29 6.63 -27.70
N GLU A 294 -5.25 5.92 -28.12
CA GLU A 294 -5.21 5.20 -29.39
C GLU A 294 -4.62 3.79 -29.16
N GLU A 295 -4.84 2.89 -30.09
CA GLU A 295 -4.15 1.59 -30.06
C GLU A 295 -2.64 1.75 -30.23
N SER A 296 -1.87 1.05 -29.44
CA SER A 296 -0.41 1.09 -29.48
C SER A 296 0.20 -0.21 -28.99
N ALA A 297 1.47 -0.42 -29.34
CA ALA A 297 2.14 -1.73 -29.23
C ALA A 297 2.23 -2.27 -27.78
N LEU A 298 2.65 -1.41 -26.82
CA LEU A 298 2.89 -1.88 -25.45
C LEU A 298 1.62 -2.25 -24.69
N PRO A 299 0.53 -1.45 -24.68
CA PRO A 299 -0.72 -1.85 -24.06
C PRO A 299 -1.31 -3.12 -24.71
N LYS A 300 -1.12 -3.31 -26.03
CA LYS A 300 -1.57 -4.53 -26.71
C LYS A 300 -0.74 -5.74 -26.28
N LEU A 301 0.59 -5.60 -26.20
CA LEU A 301 1.49 -6.64 -25.69
C LEU A 301 1.13 -7.06 -24.27
N LEU A 302 0.80 -6.08 -23.40
CA LEU A 302 0.37 -6.39 -22.04
C LEU A 302 -0.98 -7.10 -22.00
N ALA A 303 -1.94 -6.71 -22.84
CA ALA A 303 -3.21 -7.40 -22.94
C ALA A 303 -3.03 -8.86 -23.39
N GLU A 304 -2.16 -9.12 -24.38
CA GLU A 304 -1.82 -10.47 -24.84
C GLU A 304 -1.13 -11.27 -23.74
N ALA A 305 -0.14 -10.66 -23.06
CA ALA A 305 0.55 -11.29 -21.94
C ALA A 305 -0.43 -11.66 -20.81
N LEU A 306 -1.35 -10.78 -20.48
CA LEU A 306 -2.38 -11.00 -19.46
C LEU A 306 -3.34 -12.16 -19.85
N GLN A 307 -3.79 -12.19 -21.10
CA GLN A 307 -4.65 -13.27 -21.61
C GLN A 307 -3.96 -14.63 -21.50
N GLU A 308 -2.74 -14.72 -21.98
CA GLU A 308 -1.96 -15.97 -22.00
C GLU A 308 -1.60 -16.43 -20.58
N TRP A 309 -1.10 -15.51 -19.74
CA TRP A 309 -0.73 -15.81 -18.36
C TRP A 309 -1.90 -16.37 -17.54
N CYS A 310 -3.05 -15.72 -17.66
CA CYS A 310 -4.26 -16.11 -16.95
C CYS A 310 -5.02 -17.30 -17.62
N GLY A 311 -4.66 -17.68 -18.85
CA GLY A 311 -5.39 -18.71 -19.60
C GLY A 311 -6.85 -18.32 -19.88
N SER A 312 -7.12 -17.01 -20.02
CA SER A 312 -8.47 -16.47 -20.21
C SER A 312 -8.89 -16.42 -21.69
N GLU A 313 -10.22 -16.43 -21.96
CA GLU A 313 -10.74 -16.31 -23.33
C GLU A 313 -10.52 -14.91 -23.89
N ILE A 314 -10.57 -13.90 -23.02
CA ILE A 314 -10.37 -12.48 -23.33
C ILE A 314 -9.59 -11.84 -22.20
N SER A 315 -8.82 -10.82 -22.52
CA SER A 315 -8.28 -9.90 -21.51
C SER A 315 -8.70 -8.46 -21.77
N MET A 316 -8.75 -7.65 -20.71
CA MET A 316 -8.98 -6.22 -20.78
C MET A 316 -8.05 -5.47 -19.82
N VAL A 317 -7.31 -4.49 -20.37
CA VAL A 317 -6.36 -3.64 -19.64
C VAL A 317 -6.45 -2.21 -20.14
N ASN A 318 -6.33 -1.25 -19.24
CA ASN A 318 -6.34 0.16 -19.63
C ASN A 318 -4.96 0.62 -20.11
N SER A 319 -4.89 1.40 -21.19
CA SER A 319 -3.62 1.85 -21.78
C SER A 319 -2.81 2.76 -20.85
N GLY A 320 -3.46 3.50 -19.93
CA GLY A 320 -2.80 4.35 -18.95
C GLY A 320 -1.97 3.60 -17.90
N ILE A 321 -2.02 2.26 -17.89
CA ILE A 321 -1.17 1.41 -17.05
C ILE A 321 0.29 1.40 -17.54
N ILE A 322 0.55 1.76 -18.77
CA ILE A 322 1.89 1.90 -19.34
C ILE A 322 2.25 3.38 -19.37
N LEU A 323 3.27 3.78 -18.62
CA LEU A 323 3.63 5.18 -18.40
C LEU A 323 4.52 5.77 -19.51
N GLY A 324 5.21 4.92 -20.28
CA GLY A 324 6.12 5.40 -21.31
C GLY A 324 6.50 4.33 -22.34
N PRO A 325 7.15 4.72 -23.44
CA PRO A 325 7.61 3.81 -24.49
C PRO A 325 8.85 3.03 -24.07
N LEU A 326 9.07 1.89 -24.71
CA LEU A 326 10.35 1.18 -24.70
C LEU A 326 11.11 1.43 -26.02
N LYS A 327 12.43 1.61 -25.93
CA LYS A 327 13.29 1.76 -27.09
C LYS A 327 13.74 0.41 -27.62
N SER A 328 14.06 0.37 -28.93
CA SER A 328 14.72 -0.78 -29.54
C SER A 328 16.08 -1.05 -28.90
N GLY A 329 16.43 -2.31 -28.79
CA GLY A 329 17.64 -2.77 -28.09
C GLY A 329 17.31 -3.58 -26.82
N PRO A 330 18.31 -3.79 -25.96
CA PRO A 330 18.12 -4.54 -24.72
C PRO A 330 17.13 -3.82 -23.79
N VAL A 331 16.26 -4.61 -23.16
CA VAL A 331 15.27 -4.16 -22.16
C VAL A 331 15.64 -4.76 -20.82
N THR A 332 15.78 -3.93 -19.81
CA THR A 332 16.14 -4.34 -18.44
C THR A 332 14.91 -4.42 -17.52
N LYS A 333 15.10 -5.04 -16.36
CA LYS A 333 14.07 -5.01 -15.28
C LYS A 333 13.73 -3.57 -14.88
N LEU A 334 14.73 -2.68 -14.83
CA LEU A 334 14.56 -1.26 -14.53
C LEU A 334 13.68 -0.54 -15.56
N ASP A 335 13.88 -0.84 -16.85
CA ASP A 335 13.07 -0.25 -17.91
C ASP A 335 11.62 -0.66 -17.77
N LEU A 336 11.33 -1.94 -17.49
CA LEU A 336 9.96 -2.41 -17.25
C LEU A 336 9.36 -1.79 -15.97
N HIS A 337 10.15 -1.68 -14.92
CA HIS A 337 9.69 -1.02 -13.70
C HIS A 337 9.33 0.45 -13.97
N ARG A 338 10.15 1.20 -14.71
CA ARG A 338 9.90 2.61 -15.06
C ARG A 338 8.62 2.82 -15.84
N ILE A 339 8.27 1.91 -16.75
CA ILE A 339 7.05 2.03 -17.56
C ILE A 339 5.82 1.39 -16.94
N CYS A 340 5.97 0.48 -16.00
CA CYS A 340 4.87 -0.23 -15.33
C CYS A 340 5.19 -0.46 -13.83
N PRO A 341 5.30 0.63 -13.02
CA PRO A 341 5.70 0.53 -11.62
C PRO A 341 4.58 0.05 -10.68
N HIS A 342 3.39 -0.17 -11.20
CA HIS A 342 2.18 -0.42 -10.44
C HIS A 342 2.25 -1.73 -9.64
N PRO A 343 2.00 -1.72 -8.32
CA PRO A 343 1.74 -2.94 -7.55
C PRO A 343 0.31 -3.43 -7.81
N ILE A 344 0.06 -3.93 -9.01
CA ILE A 344 -1.24 -4.40 -9.50
C ILE A 344 -1.06 -5.83 -10.02
N ASN A 345 -1.90 -6.74 -9.52
CA ASN A 345 -1.84 -8.16 -9.87
C ASN A 345 -2.84 -8.51 -10.98
N PRO A 346 -2.53 -9.53 -11.79
CA PRO A 346 -3.48 -10.12 -12.70
C PRO A 346 -4.61 -10.82 -11.94
N VAL A 347 -5.80 -10.78 -12.50
CA VAL A 347 -6.98 -11.49 -11.98
C VAL A 347 -7.83 -12.02 -13.12
N THR A 348 -8.46 -13.17 -12.95
CA THR A 348 -9.57 -13.58 -13.81
C THR A 348 -10.90 -13.40 -13.09
N VAL A 349 -11.90 -13.01 -13.87
CA VAL A 349 -13.30 -12.98 -13.44
C VAL A 349 -14.17 -13.71 -14.44
N ARG A 350 -15.30 -14.23 -13.99
CA ARG A 350 -16.30 -14.86 -14.86
C ARG A 350 -17.50 -13.93 -15.03
N LEU A 351 -17.77 -13.55 -16.28
CA LEU A 351 -18.87 -12.64 -16.63
C LEU A 351 -19.78 -13.31 -17.67
N THR A 352 -21.09 -13.10 -17.56
CA THR A 352 -22.00 -13.44 -18.67
C THR A 352 -21.70 -12.55 -19.87
N GLY A 353 -22.06 -12.94 -21.08
CA GLY A 353 -21.86 -12.09 -22.24
C GLY A 353 -22.64 -10.77 -22.17
N GLU A 354 -23.75 -10.73 -21.41
CA GLU A 354 -24.48 -9.50 -21.13
C GLU A 354 -23.66 -8.57 -20.22
N ASP A 355 -23.14 -9.09 -19.11
CA ASP A 355 -22.32 -8.32 -18.17
C ASP A 355 -21.00 -7.86 -18.81
N LEU A 356 -20.38 -8.73 -19.60
CA LEU A 356 -19.15 -8.39 -20.34
C LEU A 356 -19.41 -7.28 -21.37
N LYS A 357 -20.51 -7.35 -22.11
CA LYS A 357 -20.91 -6.30 -23.06
C LYS A 357 -21.14 -4.97 -22.34
N GLU A 358 -21.86 -4.97 -21.22
CA GLU A 358 -22.11 -3.77 -20.43
C GLU A 358 -20.80 -3.18 -19.88
N THR A 359 -19.88 -4.05 -19.40
CA THR A 359 -18.55 -3.64 -18.95
C THR A 359 -17.74 -2.98 -20.06
N ILE A 360 -17.75 -3.55 -21.28
CA ILE A 360 -17.07 -2.99 -22.46
C ILE A 360 -17.71 -1.65 -22.87
N LEU A 361 -19.03 -1.54 -22.88
CA LEU A 361 -19.73 -0.28 -23.13
C LEU A 361 -19.34 0.80 -22.14
N GLN A 362 -19.31 0.46 -20.85
CA GLN A 362 -18.87 1.40 -19.80
C GLN A 362 -17.42 1.82 -20.03
N ALA A 363 -16.51 0.88 -20.32
CA ALA A 363 -15.09 1.13 -20.53
C ALA A 363 -14.80 2.02 -21.76
N ALA A 364 -15.64 1.96 -22.78
CA ALA A 364 -15.50 2.75 -24.00
C ALA A 364 -16.00 4.21 -23.87
N THR A 365 -16.49 4.61 -22.69
CA THR A 365 -16.97 5.98 -22.48
C THR A 365 -15.78 6.96 -22.29
N GLU A 366 -15.88 8.15 -22.87
CA GLU A 366 -14.88 9.22 -22.67
C GLU A 366 -14.68 9.54 -21.18
N LYS A 367 -15.74 9.42 -20.39
CA LYS A 367 -15.68 9.58 -18.92
C LYS A 367 -14.70 8.62 -18.27
N ILE A 368 -14.67 7.36 -18.70
CA ILE A 368 -13.74 6.34 -18.16
C ILE A 368 -12.34 6.56 -18.76
N GLU A 369 -12.22 6.80 -20.06
CA GLU A 369 -10.92 7.02 -20.70
C GLU A 369 -10.16 8.23 -20.10
N GLN A 370 -10.87 9.32 -19.78
CA GLN A 370 -10.30 10.54 -19.19
C GLN A 370 -10.23 10.51 -17.66
N LEU A 371 -10.67 9.41 -17.03
CA LEU A 371 -10.73 9.33 -15.58
C LEU A 371 -9.32 9.32 -14.98
N ARG A 372 -9.08 10.21 -14.02
CA ARG A 372 -7.87 10.27 -13.20
C ARG A 372 -8.14 9.55 -11.89
N ILE A 373 -7.52 8.38 -11.72
CA ILE A 373 -7.66 7.56 -10.52
C ILE A 373 -6.46 7.80 -9.61
N LYS A 374 -6.73 7.80 -8.30
CA LYS A 374 -5.70 7.79 -7.26
C LYS A 374 -5.95 6.61 -6.32
N GLY A 375 -4.92 5.84 -6.03
CA GLY A 375 -5.01 4.66 -5.16
C GLY A 375 -5.22 3.35 -5.93
N LEU A 376 -5.61 2.29 -5.24
CA LEU A 376 -5.81 0.94 -5.76
C LEU A 376 -4.58 0.38 -6.53
N GLY A 377 -3.37 0.73 -6.10
CA GLY A 377 -2.15 0.32 -6.80
C GLY A 377 -1.81 1.13 -8.07
N PHE A 378 -2.76 1.90 -8.62
CA PHE A 378 -2.54 2.67 -9.84
C PHE A 378 -1.64 3.89 -9.59
N ARG A 379 -0.60 4.05 -10.43
CA ARG A 379 0.38 5.14 -10.37
C ARG A 379 0.42 5.95 -11.68
N GLY A 380 -0.51 5.70 -12.62
CA GLY A 380 -0.66 6.46 -13.86
C GLY A 380 -1.42 7.76 -13.65
N GLU A 381 -1.47 8.57 -14.71
CA GLU A 381 -2.16 9.87 -14.69
C GLU A 381 -3.63 9.75 -15.06
N VAL A 382 -3.95 8.87 -16.01
CA VAL A 382 -5.28 8.72 -16.62
C VAL A 382 -5.53 7.25 -16.97
N MET A 383 -6.77 6.82 -16.97
CA MET A 383 -7.15 5.47 -17.38
C MET A 383 -6.70 5.15 -18.80
N GLY A 384 -6.96 6.07 -19.73
CA GLY A 384 -6.75 5.81 -21.13
C GLY A 384 -7.76 4.82 -21.71
N LYS A 385 -7.59 4.52 -23.00
CA LYS A 385 -8.45 3.59 -23.74
C LYS A 385 -8.28 2.16 -23.22
N MET A 386 -9.38 1.42 -23.14
CA MET A 386 -9.32 -0.01 -22.85
C MET A 386 -8.80 -0.79 -24.07
N VAL A 387 -7.88 -1.71 -23.81
CA VAL A 387 -7.24 -2.58 -24.82
C VAL A 387 -7.59 -4.02 -24.48
N TYR A 388 -7.86 -4.79 -25.54
CA TYR A 388 -8.32 -6.17 -25.41
C TYR A 388 -7.39 -7.13 -26.15
N ALA A 389 -7.24 -8.36 -25.65
CA ALA A 389 -6.75 -9.51 -26.40
C ALA A 389 -7.83 -10.59 -26.38
N GLY A 390 -7.92 -11.40 -27.45
CA GLY A 390 -9.00 -12.39 -27.61
C GLY A 390 -10.36 -11.81 -27.98
N ALA A 391 -10.48 -10.48 -28.06
CA ALA A 391 -11.70 -9.83 -28.52
C ALA A 391 -11.41 -8.70 -29.50
N GLU A 392 -12.34 -8.48 -30.43
CA GLU A 392 -12.42 -7.30 -31.28
C GLU A 392 -13.62 -6.47 -30.87
N VAL A 393 -13.38 -5.22 -30.51
CA VAL A 393 -14.39 -4.26 -30.08
C VAL A 393 -14.41 -3.08 -31.04
N GLN A 394 -15.49 -2.92 -31.78
CA GLN A 394 -15.69 -1.78 -32.69
C GLN A 394 -16.60 -0.76 -32.03
N THR A 395 -16.15 0.48 -32.00
CA THR A 395 -16.88 1.59 -31.42
C THR A 395 -17.19 2.63 -32.50
N GLU A 396 -18.35 3.29 -32.39
CA GLU A 396 -18.75 4.43 -33.20
C GLU A 396 -19.05 5.62 -32.29
N ARG A 397 -18.59 6.81 -32.69
CA ARG A 397 -18.94 8.03 -31.98
C ARG A 397 -20.21 8.61 -32.59
N LEU A 398 -21.27 8.68 -31.80
CA LEU A 398 -22.55 9.21 -32.20
C LEU A 398 -22.54 10.75 -32.28
N ASP A 399 -23.53 11.34 -32.96
CA ASP A 399 -23.65 12.79 -33.15
C ASP A 399 -23.77 13.59 -31.85
N ASP A 400 -24.25 12.96 -30.78
CA ASP A 400 -24.34 13.54 -29.42
C ASP A 400 -23.03 13.46 -28.64
N GLY A 401 -21.97 12.90 -29.24
CA GLY A 401 -20.66 12.70 -28.63
C GLY A 401 -20.51 11.46 -27.76
N ILE A 402 -21.55 10.64 -27.64
CA ILE A 402 -21.52 9.35 -26.94
C ILE A 402 -20.78 8.35 -27.83
N THR A 403 -19.89 7.56 -27.23
CA THR A 403 -19.29 6.39 -27.90
C THR A 403 -20.18 5.18 -27.70
N ASP A 404 -20.63 4.59 -28.78
CA ASP A 404 -21.38 3.32 -28.76
C ASP A 404 -20.49 2.15 -29.23
N VAL A 405 -20.73 0.97 -28.70
CA VAL A 405 -20.07 -0.27 -29.12
C VAL A 405 -21.00 -0.99 -30.09
N ILE A 406 -20.64 -0.94 -31.36
CA ILE A 406 -21.48 -1.49 -32.47
C ILE A 406 -21.23 -2.96 -32.70
N HIS A 407 -20.07 -3.49 -32.30
CA HIS A 407 -19.73 -4.88 -32.58
C HIS A 407 -18.70 -5.41 -31.57
N ILE A 408 -18.96 -6.63 -31.07
CA ILE A 408 -18.02 -7.36 -30.22
C ILE A 408 -17.95 -8.80 -30.76
N THR A 409 -16.72 -9.25 -31.06
CA THR A 409 -16.41 -10.66 -31.26
C THR A 409 -15.37 -11.14 -30.25
N ILE A 410 -15.52 -12.39 -29.83
CA ILE A 410 -14.57 -13.06 -28.95
C ILE A 410 -14.07 -14.30 -29.69
N ASN A 411 -12.74 -14.36 -29.93
CA ASN A 411 -12.11 -15.38 -30.74
C ASN A 411 -12.75 -15.56 -32.13
N GLY A 412 -13.23 -14.45 -32.74
CA GLY A 412 -13.85 -14.41 -34.04
C GLY A 412 -15.36 -14.76 -34.06
N GLU A 413 -15.97 -15.07 -32.92
CA GLU A 413 -17.40 -15.35 -32.78
C GLU A 413 -18.12 -14.18 -32.09
N HIS A 414 -19.37 -13.94 -32.47
CA HIS A 414 -20.21 -12.94 -31.81
C HIS A 414 -20.40 -13.29 -30.34
N ILE A 415 -20.36 -12.25 -29.48
CA ILE A 415 -20.64 -12.41 -28.05
C ILE A 415 -22.05 -12.95 -27.83
N GLU A 416 -22.18 -14.05 -27.08
CA GLU A 416 -23.46 -14.69 -26.74
C GLU A 416 -23.90 -14.23 -25.34
N LYS A 417 -25.15 -13.70 -25.25
CA LYS A 417 -25.69 -13.08 -24.03
C LYS A 417 -25.54 -13.92 -22.76
N ASP A 418 -25.94 -15.20 -22.83
CA ASP A 418 -26.06 -16.08 -21.66
C ASP A 418 -24.80 -16.97 -21.46
N ARG A 419 -23.83 -16.92 -22.37
CA ARG A 419 -22.55 -17.63 -22.23
C ARG A 419 -21.68 -16.92 -21.20
N VAL A 420 -21.02 -17.72 -20.34
CA VAL A 420 -20.05 -17.21 -19.37
C VAL A 420 -18.66 -17.23 -20.00
N TYR A 421 -17.99 -16.10 -19.94
CA TYR A 421 -16.62 -15.87 -20.44
C TYR A 421 -15.66 -15.70 -19.29
N THR A 422 -14.45 -16.23 -19.44
CA THR A 422 -13.33 -15.96 -18.52
C THR A 422 -12.57 -14.74 -19.02
N VAL A 423 -12.52 -13.71 -18.20
CA VAL A 423 -11.92 -12.40 -18.51
C VAL A 423 -10.69 -12.18 -17.64
N GLY A 424 -9.50 -12.11 -18.25
CA GLY A 424 -8.27 -11.67 -17.59
C GLY A 424 -8.28 -10.14 -17.45
N THR A 425 -8.04 -9.63 -16.24
CA THR A 425 -8.05 -8.19 -15.98
C THR A 425 -7.16 -7.83 -14.78
N LEU A 426 -7.32 -6.63 -14.25
CA LEU A 426 -6.52 -6.06 -13.17
C LEU A 426 -7.28 -6.17 -11.85
N ASP A 427 -6.58 -6.52 -10.77
CA ASP A 427 -7.17 -6.59 -9.43
C ASP A 427 -7.80 -5.26 -9.00
N MET A 428 -7.22 -4.11 -9.42
CA MET A 428 -7.79 -2.79 -9.15
C MET A 428 -9.23 -2.63 -9.66
N PHE A 429 -9.64 -3.39 -10.68
CA PHE A 429 -11.00 -3.35 -11.21
C PHE A 429 -11.98 -4.20 -10.38
N THR A 430 -11.46 -5.11 -9.57
CA THR A 430 -12.26 -5.89 -8.61
C THR A 430 -12.50 -5.14 -7.31
N LEU A 431 -11.84 -3.99 -7.13
CA LEU A 431 -11.95 -3.13 -5.96
C LEU A 431 -12.69 -1.84 -6.33
N GLY A 432 -13.21 -1.16 -5.33
CA GLY A 432 -13.83 0.14 -5.53
C GLY A 432 -15.11 0.13 -6.38
N ARG A 433 -15.37 1.23 -7.13
CA ARG A 433 -16.64 1.46 -7.84
C ARG A 433 -16.46 1.62 -9.36
N LEU A 434 -15.29 1.30 -9.89
CA LEU A 434 -14.96 1.59 -11.28
C LEU A 434 -15.76 0.70 -12.24
N PHE A 435 -15.69 -0.60 -12.06
CA PHE A 435 -16.42 -1.60 -12.83
C PHE A 435 -17.25 -2.49 -11.90
N PRO A 436 -18.52 -2.11 -11.60
CA PRO A 436 -19.33 -2.85 -10.63
C PRO A 436 -19.53 -4.33 -10.99
N LEU A 437 -19.70 -4.67 -12.26
CA LEU A 437 -19.89 -6.06 -12.71
C LEU A 437 -18.63 -6.92 -12.52
N ILE A 438 -17.42 -6.33 -12.68
CA ILE A 438 -16.16 -6.99 -12.35
C ILE A 438 -16.00 -7.12 -10.83
N ARG A 439 -16.29 -6.05 -10.10
CA ARG A 439 -16.21 -6.04 -8.62
C ARG A 439 -17.14 -7.10 -8.02
N ASP A 440 -18.36 -7.20 -8.50
CA ASP A 440 -19.41 -8.05 -7.93
C ASP A 440 -19.44 -9.45 -8.54
N ALA A 441 -18.54 -9.78 -9.49
CA ALA A 441 -18.39 -11.12 -10.03
C ALA A 441 -18.16 -12.14 -8.91
N GLU A 442 -18.91 -13.25 -8.92
CA GLU A 442 -18.86 -14.26 -7.85
C GLU A 442 -17.54 -15.04 -7.86
N GLU A 443 -17.04 -15.36 -9.06
CA GLU A 443 -15.80 -16.12 -9.22
C GLU A 443 -14.67 -15.19 -9.66
N LYS A 444 -13.63 -15.09 -8.81
CA LYS A 444 -12.39 -14.35 -9.05
C LYS A 444 -11.20 -15.21 -8.70
N GLU A 445 -10.19 -15.21 -9.55
CA GLU A 445 -8.92 -15.86 -9.26
C GLU A 445 -7.79 -14.87 -9.41
N PHE A 446 -7.09 -14.57 -8.30
CA PHE A 446 -5.95 -13.68 -8.26
C PHE A 446 -4.67 -14.47 -8.55
N PHE A 447 -3.83 -13.91 -9.42
CA PHE A 447 -2.51 -14.46 -9.75
C PHE A 447 -1.47 -13.62 -8.99
N MET A 448 -0.97 -14.17 -7.91
CA MET A 448 -0.04 -13.49 -7.00
C MET A 448 1.17 -14.40 -6.74
N PRO A 449 2.33 -13.84 -6.49
CA PRO A 449 2.64 -12.43 -6.20
C PRO A 449 2.96 -11.55 -7.43
N GLU A 450 2.82 -12.06 -8.65
CA GLU A 450 3.25 -11.38 -9.86
C GLU A 450 2.47 -10.09 -10.12
N PHE A 451 3.18 -9.05 -10.56
CA PHE A 451 2.61 -7.80 -11.03
C PHE A 451 2.55 -7.77 -12.57
N LEU A 452 1.86 -6.80 -13.12
CA LEU A 452 1.74 -6.65 -14.58
C LEU A 452 3.08 -6.51 -15.30
N ARG A 453 4.08 -5.90 -14.65
CA ARG A 453 5.44 -5.80 -15.21
C ARG A 453 6.14 -7.16 -15.32
N ASP A 454 5.80 -8.11 -14.43
CA ASP A 454 6.34 -9.46 -14.48
C ASP A 454 5.78 -10.22 -15.68
N LEU A 455 4.52 -9.97 -16.04
CA LEU A 455 3.90 -10.50 -17.25
C LEU A 455 4.54 -9.93 -18.51
N LEU A 456 4.88 -8.61 -18.52
CA LEU A 456 5.64 -8.01 -19.62
C LEU A 456 7.02 -8.64 -19.73
N ALA A 457 7.72 -8.82 -18.59
CA ALA A 457 9.02 -9.50 -18.57
C ALA A 457 8.93 -10.90 -19.15
N TRP A 458 7.97 -11.70 -18.67
CA TRP A 458 7.74 -13.04 -19.17
C TRP A 458 7.44 -13.06 -20.69
N LYS A 459 6.59 -12.14 -21.16
CA LYS A 459 6.24 -12.07 -22.60
C LYS A 459 7.42 -11.70 -23.50
N LEU A 460 8.33 -10.86 -23.03
CA LEU A 460 9.52 -10.46 -23.76
C LEU A 460 10.61 -11.55 -23.82
N THR A 461 10.51 -12.61 -23.00
CA THR A 461 11.44 -13.75 -23.02
C THR A 461 10.99 -14.88 -23.97
N GLN A 462 9.79 -14.77 -24.56
CA GLN A 462 9.24 -15.74 -25.51
C GLN A 462 9.63 -15.41 -26.96
#